data_3b22d003e59116d31011596bb4a3b426
#
_entry.id   3b22d003e59116d31011596bb4a3b426
#
_cell.length_a   1.000
_cell.length_b   1.000
_cell.length_c   1.000
_cell.angle_alpha   90.00
_cell.angle_beta   90.00
_cell.angle_gamma   90.00
#
_symmetry.space_group_name_H-M   'P 1'
#
loop_
_entity.id
_entity.type
_entity.pdbx_description
1 polymer ?
#
loop_
_entity_poly.entity_id
_entity_poly.type
_entity_poly.pdbx_seq_one_letter_code
_entity_poly.pdbx_strand_id
1 'polypeptide(L)'
;MQNSSSSVPNPLEPPAELVAFVKRQLRDARVFGGEDRRSEERHPMLVPVLVQPVDEQFRPIGEPFAVATRDISQKGIGLVHSEPIDHRLVTLRMSLAGEELNVVARLVWCKELGPYYYIGCEFVAKCMD
;
A
#
# COMPACT_ATOMS: atom_id res chain seq x y z
N MET A 1 -12.37 22.89 18.63
CA MET A 1 -11.96 22.45 18.56
C MET A 1 -11.57 21.55 18.45
N GLN A 2 -11.28 21.03 18.40
CA GLN A 2 -10.97 20.26 18.23
C GLN A 2 -10.14 19.73 18.16
N ASN A 3 -9.52 19.78 18.11
CA ASN A 3 -8.66 19.19 17.99
C ASN A 3 -8.26 18.20 18.81
N SER A 4 -8.71 17.86 19.46
CA SER A 4 -8.48 16.67 20.19
C SER A 4 -8.33 15.45 19.37
N SER A 5 -8.58 15.59 18.14
CA SER A 5 -8.39 14.47 17.22
C SER A 5 -6.95 14.02 17.18
N SER A 6 -6.04 14.80 17.71
CA SER A 6 -4.64 14.43 17.66
C SER A 6 -4.36 13.17 18.50
N SER A 7 -5.19 12.85 19.47
CA SER A 7 -4.96 11.69 20.29
C SER A 7 -5.66 10.45 19.75
N VAL A 8 -6.43 10.59 18.70
CA VAL A 8 -7.17 9.47 18.12
C VAL A 8 -6.58 9.15 16.77
N PRO A 9 -6.14 7.92 16.54
CA PRO A 9 -5.58 7.59 15.24
C PRO A 9 -6.62 7.77 14.15
N ASN A 10 -6.17 8.27 13.03
CA ASN A 10 -7.02 8.40 11.86
C ASN A 10 -6.94 7.10 11.08
N PRO A 11 -8.03 6.33 10.97
CA PRO A 11 -7.97 5.07 10.24
C PRO A 11 -7.68 5.24 8.76
N LEU A 12 -7.79 6.46 8.26
CA LEU A 12 -7.52 6.71 6.85
C LEU A 12 -6.10 7.19 6.60
N GLU A 13 -5.25 7.11 7.62
CA GLU A 13 -3.84 7.46 7.48
C GLU A 13 -3.01 6.36 8.11
N PRO A 14 -1.90 5.98 7.47
CA PRO A 14 -1.06 4.96 8.08
C PRO A 14 -0.40 5.48 9.34
N PRO A 15 -0.12 4.61 10.30
CA PRO A 15 0.57 5.03 11.51
C PRO A 15 1.95 5.61 11.20
N ALA A 16 2.36 6.58 12.00
CA ALA A 16 3.64 7.22 11.78
C ALA A 16 4.80 6.24 11.89
N GLU A 17 4.68 5.27 12.79
CA GLU A 17 5.73 4.28 12.97
C GLU A 17 5.89 3.41 11.73
N LEU A 18 4.79 3.09 11.09
CA LEU A 18 4.83 2.32 9.85
C LEU A 18 5.54 3.12 8.76
N VAL A 19 5.20 4.38 8.64
CA VAL A 19 5.82 5.24 7.64
C VAL A 19 7.31 5.35 7.89
N ALA A 20 7.70 5.51 9.14
CA ALA A 20 9.13 5.59 9.47
C ALA A 20 9.86 4.29 9.13
N PHE A 21 9.20 3.17 9.37
CA PHE A 21 9.79 1.88 9.03
C PHE A 21 10.04 1.78 7.53
N VAL A 22 9.07 2.15 6.72
CA VAL A 22 9.23 2.08 5.27
C VAL A 22 10.33 3.03 4.81
N LYS A 23 10.40 4.21 5.40
CA LYS A 23 11.47 5.13 5.05
C LYS A 23 12.85 4.51 5.27
N ARG A 24 13.01 3.82 6.38
CA ARG A 24 14.30 3.16 6.64
C ARG A 24 14.53 2.04 5.64
N GLN A 25 13.51 1.29 5.30
CA GLN A 25 13.63 0.23 4.32
C GLN A 25 14.10 0.76 2.97
N LEU A 26 13.53 1.87 2.54
CA LEU A 26 13.89 2.43 1.26
C LEU A 26 15.32 2.97 1.27
N ARG A 27 15.72 3.55 2.39
CA ARG A 27 17.09 4.04 2.51
C ARG A 27 18.09 2.91 2.43
N ASP A 28 17.78 1.80 3.09
CA ASP A 28 18.67 0.65 3.08
C ASP A 28 18.73 0.02 1.71
N ALA A 29 17.63 -0.01 1.01
CA ALA A 29 17.60 -0.58 -0.33
C ALA A 29 18.50 0.21 -1.26
N ARG A 30 18.57 1.52 -1.08
CA ARG A 30 19.45 2.33 -1.90
C ARG A 30 20.89 2.01 -1.65
N VAL A 31 21.22 1.79 -0.39
CA VAL A 31 22.58 1.50 -0.03
C VAL A 31 23.05 0.20 -0.68
N PHE A 32 22.20 -0.79 -0.68
CA PHE A 32 22.57 -2.08 -1.23
C PHE A 32 22.44 -2.15 -2.74
N GLY A 33 22.12 -1.05 -3.37
CA GLY A 33 22.07 -1.01 -4.80
C GLY A 33 20.83 -1.70 -5.31
N GLY A 34 20.55 -1.51 -6.52
CA GLY A 34 19.38 -2.10 -7.10
C GLY A 34 19.73 -3.34 -7.86
N GLU A 35 20.01 -4.38 -7.16
CA GLU A 35 20.36 -5.60 -7.83
C GLU A 35 19.18 -6.36 -8.38
N ASP A 36 18.09 -5.68 -8.52
CA ASP A 36 16.88 -6.31 -9.00
C ASP A 36 17.10 -6.82 -10.42
N ARG A 37 17.01 -8.11 -10.56
CA ARG A 37 17.18 -8.73 -11.84
C ARG A 37 15.90 -9.09 -12.52
N ARG A 38 14.80 -8.66 -11.99
CA ARG A 38 13.52 -8.93 -12.61
C ARG A 38 13.39 -8.17 -13.89
N SER A 39 12.60 -8.72 -14.78
CA SER A 39 12.31 -8.00 -16.01
C SER A 39 11.49 -6.76 -15.73
N GLU A 40 10.78 -6.76 -14.63
CA GLU A 40 9.91 -5.67 -14.28
C GLU A 40 10.66 -4.71 -13.37
N GLU A 41 10.64 -3.46 -13.73
CA GLU A 41 11.36 -2.45 -12.97
C GLU A 41 10.51 -1.93 -11.84
N ARG A 42 11.05 -1.96 -10.63
CA ARG A 42 10.33 -1.49 -9.45
C ARG A 42 10.97 -0.23 -8.94
N HIS A 43 10.11 0.71 -8.58
CA HIS A 43 10.56 2.01 -8.10
C HIS A 43 10.16 2.17 -6.64
N PRO A 44 11.09 2.58 -5.79
CA PRO A 44 10.74 2.87 -4.39
C PRO A 44 9.71 3.99 -4.36
N MET A 45 8.73 3.83 -3.49
CA MET A 45 7.68 4.84 -3.41
C MET A 45 7.03 4.72 -2.05
N LEU A 46 6.90 5.84 -1.38
CA LEU A 46 6.26 5.87 -0.07
C LEU A 46 5.14 6.88 -0.11
N VAL A 47 3.93 6.40 -0.26
CA VAL A 47 2.74 7.25 -0.16
C VAL A 47 1.69 6.48 0.62
N PRO A 48 0.75 7.19 1.25
CA PRO A 48 -0.37 6.51 1.89
C PRO A 48 -1.35 6.00 0.85
N VAL A 49 -1.94 4.86 1.13
CA VAL A 49 -2.92 4.24 0.26
C VAL A 49 -4.11 3.84 1.09
N LEU A 50 -5.28 4.16 0.62
CA LEU A 50 -6.50 3.68 1.24
C LEU A 50 -6.92 2.40 0.54
N VAL A 51 -7.04 1.34 1.32
CA VAL A 51 -7.36 0.01 0.82
C VAL A 51 -8.82 -0.28 1.16
N GLN A 52 -9.60 -0.62 0.15
CA GLN A 52 -10.98 -1.03 0.35
C GLN A 52 -11.14 -2.45 -0.16
N PRO A 53 -11.32 -3.43 0.72
CA PRO A 53 -11.61 -4.79 0.22
C PRO A 53 -12.90 -4.82 -0.57
N VAL A 54 -12.91 -5.61 -1.61
CA VAL A 54 -14.08 -5.74 -2.49
C VAL A 54 -14.30 -7.20 -2.83
N ASP A 55 -15.52 -7.52 -3.22
CA ASP A 55 -15.85 -8.87 -3.68
C ASP A 55 -15.57 -8.98 -5.17
N GLU A 56 -15.94 -10.09 -5.77
CA GLU A 56 -15.63 -10.34 -7.15
C GLU A 56 -16.42 -9.50 -8.12
N GLN A 57 -17.45 -8.83 -7.66
CA GLN A 57 -18.16 -7.84 -8.44
C GLN A 57 -17.67 -6.44 -8.13
N PHE A 58 -16.56 -6.33 -7.42
CA PHE A 58 -15.90 -5.06 -7.06
C PHE A 58 -16.77 -4.22 -6.14
N ARG A 59 -17.62 -4.86 -5.35
CA ARG A 59 -18.43 -4.16 -4.37
C ARG A 59 -17.70 -4.16 -3.03
N PRO A 60 -17.78 -3.06 -2.28
CA PRO A 60 -17.06 -3.00 -1.01
C PRO A 60 -17.54 -4.06 -0.02
N ILE A 61 -16.60 -4.66 0.68
CA ILE A 61 -16.86 -5.54 1.79
C ILE A 61 -15.90 -5.15 2.90
N GLY A 62 -16.46 -4.95 4.09
CA GLY A 62 -15.63 -4.55 5.23
C GLY A 62 -15.25 -3.10 5.18
N GLU A 63 -14.42 -2.73 6.13
CA GLU A 63 -14.03 -1.35 6.33
C GLU A 63 -12.75 -1.03 5.58
N PRO A 64 -12.63 0.17 5.03
CA PRO A 64 -11.36 0.57 4.44
C PRO A 64 -10.32 0.84 5.50
N PHE A 65 -9.07 0.72 5.12
CA PHE A 65 -7.98 0.99 6.05
C PHE A 65 -6.80 1.54 5.27
N ALA A 66 -5.89 2.20 5.97
CA ALA A 66 -4.77 2.87 5.35
C ALA A 66 -3.50 2.07 5.54
N VAL A 67 -2.70 2.02 4.49
CA VAL A 67 -1.40 1.36 4.51
C VAL A 67 -0.40 2.30 3.84
N ALA A 68 0.86 1.91 3.85
CA ALA A 68 1.90 2.65 3.14
C ALA A 68 2.40 1.80 1.99
N THR A 69 2.85 2.46 0.93
CA THR A 69 3.50 1.74 -0.14
C THR A 69 4.97 1.56 0.19
N ARG A 70 5.62 0.64 -0.51
CA ARG A 70 7.05 0.47 -0.49
C ARG A 70 7.63 0.61 -1.88
N ASP A 71 6.96 0.08 -2.88
CA ASP A 71 7.44 0.17 -4.25
C ASP A 71 6.27 0.02 -5.21
N ILE A 72 6.51 0.39 -6.45
CA ILE A 72 5.51 0.28 -7.49
C ILE A 72 6.20 -0.10 -8.79
N SER A 73 5.49 -0.82 -9.62
CA SER A 73 5.93 -1.15 -10.96
C SER A 73 4.75 -0.99 -11.90
N GLN A 74 4.96 -1.29 -13.16
CA GLN A 74 3.87 -1.24 -14.12
C GLN A 74 2.78 -2.24 -13.82
N LYS A 75 3.13 -3.36 -13.21
CA LYS A 75 2.19 -4.45 -13.02
C LYS A 75 1.62 -4.51 -11.63
N GLY A 76 2.22 -3.87 -10.67
CA GLY A 76 1.74 -4.01 -9.31
C GLY A 76 2.39 -3.07 -8.34
N ILE A 77 2.11 -3.32 -7.07
CA ILE A 77 2.52 -2.42 -6.02
C ILE A 77 2.79 -3.25 -4.77
N GLY A 78 3.77 -2.82 -4.00
CA GLY A 78 4.06 -3.42 -2.72
C GLY A 78 3.57 -2.53 -1.61
N LEU A 79 2.83 -3.11 -0.69
CA LEU A 79 2.23 -2.38 0.43
C LEU A 79 2.84 -2.90 1.73
N VAL A 80 2.87 -2.05 2.73
CA VAL A 80 3.32 -2.43 4.07
C VAL A 80 2.22 -2.08 5.06
N HIS A 81 1.86 -3.03 5.89
CA HIS A 81 0.76 -2.88 6.82
C HIS A 81 1.13 -3.57 8.13
N SER A 82 0.46 -3.20 9.20
CA SER A 82 0.74 -3.79 10.50
C SER A 82 0.09 -5.16 10.67
N GLU A 83 -0.83 -5.52 9.78
CA GLU A 83 -1.52 -6.80 9.82
C GLU A 83 -1.55 -7.40 8.43
N PRO A 84 -1.64 -8.73 8.34
CA PRO A 84 -1.83 -9.31 7.02
C PRO A 84 -3.19 -8.91 6.46
N ILE A 85 -3.28 -8.83 5.16
CA ILE A 85 -4.53 -8.52 4.48
C ILE A 85 -5.11 -9.83 3.99
N ASP A 86 -6.31 -10.14 4.43
CA ASP A 86 -6.93 -11.41 4.17
C ASP A 86 -8.08 -11.28 3.18
N HIS A 87 -7.80 -10.63 2.07
CA HIS A 87 -8.80 -10.43 1.02
C HIS A 87 -8.09 -10.62 -0.31
N ARG A 88 -8.81 -11.15 -1.26
CA ARG A 88 -8.23 -11.39 -2.59
C ARG A 88 -8.18 -10.15 -3.44
N LEU A 89 -9.22 -9.34 -3.37
CA LEU A 89 -9.36 -8.17 -4.21
C LEU A 89 -9.55 -6.95 -3.35
N VAL A 90 -8.92 -5.88 -3.76
CA VAL A 90 -9.05 -4.59 -3.08
C VAL A 90 -9.06 -3.51 -4.13
N THR A 91 -9.63 -2.37 -3.77
CA THR A 91 -9.37 -1.16 -4.52
C THR A 91 -8.37 -0.34 -3.73
N LEU A 92 -7.51 0.33 -4.46
CA LEU A 92 -6.46 1.16 -3.87
C LEU A 92 -6.67 2.58 -4.34
N ARG A 93 -6.72 3.49 -3.38
CA ARG A 93 -6.84 4.91 -3.70
C ARG A 93 -5.61 5.62 -3.18
N MET A 94 -4.93 6.32 -4.04
CA MET A 94 -3.71 7.01 -3.67
C MET A 94 -3.55 8.25 -4.51
N SER A 95 -2.71 9.15 -4.03
CA SER A 95 -2.42 10.39 -4.74
C SER A 95 -0.98 10.36 -5.17
N LEU A 96 -0.74 10.45 -6.46
CA LEU A 96 0.61 10.45 -7.02
C LEU A 96 0.78 11.68 -7.90
N ALA A 97 1.81 12.46 -7.58
CA ALA A 97 2.14 13.62 -8.40
C ALA A 97 0.93 14.54 -8.59
N GLY A 98 0.12 14.67 -7.54
CA GLY A 98 -1.03 15.54 -7.59
C GLY A 98 -2.25 14.95 -8.23
N GLU A 99 -2.18 13.70 -8.66
CA GLU A 99 -3.32 13.05 -9.28
C GLU A 99 -3.80 11.91 -8.43
N GLU A 100 -5.09 11.75 -8.38
CA GLU A 100 -5.70 10.69 -7.61
C GLU A 100 -5.88 9.47 -8.48
N LEU A 101 -5.42 8.33 -7.97
CA LEU A 101 -5.52 7.07 -8.69
C LEU A 101 -6.41 6.14 -7.92
N ASN A 102 -7.26 5.43 -8.65
CA ASN A 102 -8.11 4.38 -8.14
C ASN A 102 -7.87 3.15 -9.00
N VAL A 103 -7.41 2.08 -8.39
CA VAL A 103 -7.15 0.86 -9.15
C VAL A 103 -7.68 -0.32 -8.37
N VAL A 104 -8.01 -1.37 -9.09
CA VAL A 104 -8.35 -2.66 -8.50
C VAL A 104 -7.10 -3.52 -8.54
N ALA A 105 -6.79 -4.16 -7.43
CA ALA A 105 -5.61 -4.98 -7.34
C ALA A 105 -5.95 -6.32 -6.70
N ARG A 106 -5.22 -7.33 -7.11
CA ARG A 106 -5.35 -8.67 -6.54
C ARG A 106 -4.13 -8.91 -5.67
N LEU A 107 -4.36 -9.42 -4.47
CA LEU A 107 -3.26 -9.75 -3.58
C LEU A 107 -2.62 -11.04 -4.03
N VAL A 108 -1.32 -11.00 -4.23
CA VAL A 108 -0.59 -12.14 -4.75
C VAL A 108 0.14 -12.87 -3.64
N TRP A 109 0.78 -12.11 -2.74
CA TRP A 109 1.50 -12.73 -1.64
C TRP A 109 1.57 -11.75 -0.48
N CYS A 110 1.83 -12.32 0.68
CA CYS A 110 1.96 -11.56 1.90
C CYS A 110 3.05 -12.24 2.72
N LYS A 111 4.01 -11.48 3.18
CA LYS A 111 5.08 -12.06 3.99
C LYS A 111 5.47 -11.08 5.08
N GLU A 112 6.07 -11.64 6.12
CA GLU A 112 6.50 -10.83 7.23
C GLU A 112 7.71 -10.00 6.85
N LEU A 113 7.75 -8.79 7.38
CA LEU A 113 8.85 -7.86 7.15
C LEU A 113 9.07 -7.12 8.45
N GLY A 114 9.95 -7.68 9.30
CA GLY A 114 10.12 -7.13 10.64
C GLY A 114 8.83 -7.19 11.41
N PRO A 115 8.43 -6.09 12.04
CA PRO A 115 7.17 -6.07 12.79
C PRO A 115 5.94 -5.85 11.92
N TYR A 116 6.11 -5.80 10.61
CA TYR A 116 5.03 -5.51 9.69
C TYR A 116 4.91 -6.60 8.65
N TYR A 117 4.03 -6.38 7.69
CA TYR A 117 3.80 -7.31 6.59
C TYR A 117 3.99 -6.58 5.27
N TYR A 118 4.64 -7.25 4.35
CA TYR A 118 4.87 -6.75 3.01
C TYR A 118 3.95 -7.53 2.08
N ILE A 119 3.09 -6.82 1.38
CA ILE A 119 2.02 -7.42 0.62
C ILE A 119 2.20 -7.03 -0.84
N GLY A 120 2.29 -8.03 -1.69
CA GLY A 120 2.42 -7.80 -3.12
C GLY A 120 1.08 -7.87 -3.80
N CYS A 121 0.77 -6.85 -4.58
CA CYS A 121 -0.49 -6.76 -5.29
C CYS A 121 -0.23 -6.60 -6.76
N GLU A 122 -1.10 -7.19 -7.55
CA GLU A 122 -1.05 -7.10 -8.99
C GLU A 122 -2.22 -6.25 -9.46
N PHE A 123 -1.96 -5.26 -10.30
CA PHE A 123 -3.04 -4.43 -10.82
C PHE A 123 -3.93 -5.25 -11.73
N VAL A 124 -5.23 -5.13 -11.53
CA VAL A 124 -6.20 -5.86 -12.32
C VAL A 124 -6.90 -4.94 -13.28
N ALA A 125 -7.32 -3.77 -12.79
CA ALA A 125 -8.09 -2.86 -13.59
C ALA A 125 -8.02 -1.48 -12.97
N LYS A 126 -8.30 -0.48 -13.80
CA LYS A 126 -8.44 0.87 -13.33
C LYS A 126 -9.90 1.10 -13.02
N CYS A 127 -10.15 1.75 -11.89
CA CYS A 127 -11.52 2.10 -11.58
C CYS A 127 -11.95 3.23 -12.49
N MET A 128 -13.12 3.06 -13.04
CA MET A 128 -13.69 4.10 -13.87
C MET A 128 -14.65 4.90 -13.03
N ASP A 129 -14.47 6.12 -12.87
CA ASP A 129 -15.47 6.91 -12.21
C ASP A 129 -15.19 8.35 -12.25
#